data_8e1bbf08d2b21f819c9b73e2aa4a606c
#
_entry.id   8e1bbf08d2b21f819c9b73e2aa4a606c
#
_cell.length_a   1.000
_cell.length_b   1.000
_cell.length_c   1.000
_cell.angle_alpha   90.00
_cell.angle_beta   90.00
_cell.angle_gamma   90.00
#
_symmetry.space_group_name_H-M   'P 1'
#
loop_
_entity.id
_entity.type
_entity.pdbx_description
1 polymer ?
#
loop_
_entity_poly.entity_id
_entity_poly.type
_entity_poly.pdbx_seq_one_letter_code
_entity_poly.pdbx_strand_id
1 'polypeptide(L)'
;MEIDERIDAIEECYEYQLAFAAKGIDNAQGGELRHYLVRAADAMTGLAEACPMPSEAFRKVLARDAEDSLAAVQLVLMQPVISSQLIDNLNASMHLRALLTDLFLVDEVLKLQARSASKDASEVALGVDSADSLLETVPPDNN
;
A
#
# COMPACT_ATOMS: atom_id res chain seq x y z
N MET A 1 0.16 10.68 9.97
CA MET A 1 1.04 9.75 9.20
C MET A 1 0.54 9.74 7.76
N GLU A 2 1.38 10.14 6.84
CA GLU A 2 1.08 10.10 5.41
C GLU A 2 1.02 8.66 4.91
N ILE A 3 0.43 8.41 3.74
CA ILE A 3 0.22 7.03 3.26
C ILE A 3 1.54 6.26 3.06
N ASP A 4 2.55 6.89 2.51
CA ASP A 4 3.86 6.27 2.31
C ASP A 4 4.52 5.90 3.65
N GLU A 5 4.44 6.78 4.65
CA GLU A 5 4.93 6.50 6.01
C GLU A 5 4.19 5.32 6.68
N ARG A 6 2.90 5.17 6.38
CA ARG A 6 2.11 4.04 6.88
C ARG A 6 2.55 2.73 6.24
N ILE A 7 2.75 2.72 4.93
CA ILE A 7 3.23 1.55 4.19
C ILE A 7 4.60 1.15 4.70
N ASP A 8 5.54 2.09 4.79
CA ASP A 8 6.89 1.86 5.31
C ASP A 8 6.87 1.27 6.73
N ALA A 9 6.02 1.82 7.61
CA ALA A 9 5.90 1.32 8.98
C ALA A 9 5.41 -0.13 9.05
N ILE A 10 4.50 -0.53 8.17
CA ILE A 10 3.98 -1.89 8.11
C ILE A 10 5.03 -2.84 7.49
N GLU A 11 5.71 -2.42 6.42
CA GLU A 11 6.79 -3.18 5.79
C GLU A 11 7.96 -3.43 6.76
N GLU A 12 8.47 -2.38 7.37
CA GLU A 12 9.57 -2.47 8.35
C GLU A 12 9.22 -3.40 9.51
N CYS A 13 7.97 -3.31 10.00
CA CYS A 13 7.48 -4.20 11.03
C CYS A 13 7.48 -5.66 10.57
N TYR A 14 6.98 -5.93 9.38
CA TYR A 14 6.92 -7.27 8.82
C TYR A 14 8.33 -7.87 8.61
N GLU A 15 9.24 -7.09 8.05
CA GLU A 15 10.65 -7.49 7.87
C GLU A 15 11.32 -7.79 9.22
N TYR A 16 11.11 -6.93 10.22
CA TYR A 16 11.64 -7.13 11.56
C TYR A 16 11.07 -8.41 12.21
N GLN A 17 9.79 -8.68 12.04
CA GLN A 17 9.15 -9.90 12.55
C GLN A 17 9.75 -11.16 11.93
N LEU A 18 10.01 -11.16 10.62
CA LEU A 18 10.65 -12.30 9.93
C LEU A 18 12.06 -12.56 10.48
N ALA A 19 12.85 -11.51 10.66
CA ALA A 19 14.19 -11.60 11.21
C ALA A 19 14.18 -12.06 12.68
N PHE A 20 13.25 -11.54 13.49
CA PHE A 20 13.09 -11.89 14.90
C PHE A 20 12.71 -13.37 15.08
N ALA A 21 11.74 -13.85 14.32
CA ALA A 21 11.32 -15.26 14.36
C ALA A 21 12.48 -16.20 13.95
N ALA A 22 13.26 -15.81 12.93
CA ALA A 22 14.38 -16.60 12.44
C ALA A 22 15.54 -16.74 13.46
N LYS A 23 15.73 -15.74 14.32
CA LYS A 23 16.78 -15.77 15.35
C LYS A 23 16.50 -16.71 16.52
N GLY A 24 15.26 -17.13 16.72
CA GLY A 24 14.88 -18.01 17.83
C GLY A 24 15.11 -17.41 19.21
N ILE A 25 15.07 -16.08 19.34
CA ILE A 25 15.35 -15.38 20.58
C ILE A 25 14.05 -15.31 21.42
N ASP A 26 14.11 -15.89 22.62
CA ASP A 26 13.12 -15.60 23.66
C ASP A 26 13.49 -14.29 24.32
N ASN A 27 12.96 -13.19 23.81
CA ASN A 27 13.36 -11.88 24.30
C ASN A 27 12.28 -11.27 25.20
N ALA A 28 12.50 -11.41 26.51
CA ALA A 28 11.76 -10.66 27.51
C ALA A 28 11.95 -9.13 27.39
N GLN A 29 12.93 -8.67 26.64
CA GLN A 29 13.33 -7.27 26.50
C GLN A 29 13.04 -6.69 25.11
N GLY A 30 12.08 -7.22 24.36
CA GLY A 30 11.74 -6.83 22.99
C GLY A 30 11.26 -5.38 22.83
N GLY A 31 11.98 -4.42 23.41
CA GLY A 31 11.66 -3.00 23.28
C GLY A 31 11.65 -2.53 21.83
N GLU A 32 12.60 -3.00 21.03
CA GLU A 32 12.68 -2.66 19.61
C GLU A 32 11.53 -3.32 18.82
N LEU A 33 11.27 -4.61 19.04
CA LEU A 33 10.14 -5.30 18.41
C LEU A 33 8.81 -4.64 18.76
N ARG A 34 8.59 -4.30 20.04
CA ARG A 34 7.38 -3.60 20.48
C ARG A 34 7.24 -2.23 19.80
N HIS A 35 8.33 -1.52 19.61
CA HIS A 35 8.31 -0.24 18.90
C HIS A 35 7.81 -0.41 17.46
N TYR A 36 8.32 -1.40 16.71
CA TYR A 36 7.82 -1.70 15.36
C TYR A 36 6.36 -2.12 15.35
N LEU A 37 5.94 -2.96 16.27
CA LEU A 37 4.53 -3.42 16.38
C LEU A 37 3.57 -2.27 16.71
N VAL A 38 3.94 -1.37 17.62
CA VAL A 38 3.13 -0.18 17.96
C VAL A 38 3.04 0.75 16.77
N ARG A 39 4.15 1.05 16.11
CA ARG A 39 4.19 1.91 14.93
C ARG A 39 3.34 1.34 13.79
N ALA A 40 3.38 0.04 13.57
CA ALA A 40 2.54 -0.64 12.58
C ALA A 40 1.05 -0.60 12.97
N ALA A 41 0.71 -0.78 14.25
CA ALA A 41 -0.66 -0.66 14.73
C ALA A 41 -1.23 0.74 14.48
N ASP A 42 -0.46 1.78 14.76
CA ASP A 42 -0.83 3.17 14.47
C ASP A 42 -1.02 3.39 12.96
N ALA A 43 -0.13 2.81 12.14
CA ALA A 43 -0.19 2.91 10.69
C ALA A 43 -1.42 2.23 10.09
N MET A 44 -1.86 1.10 10.66
CA MET A 44 -3.05 0.36 10.21
C MET A 44 -4.36 1.04 10.61
N THR A 45 -4.36 1.85 11.66
CA THR A 45 -5.56 2.55 12.12
C THR A 45 -6.00 3.60 11.09
N GLY A 46 -7.20 3.45 10.53
CA GLY A 46 -7.73 4.34 9.49
C GLY A 46 -7.00 4.26 8.14
N LEU A 47 -6.30 3.17 7.88
CA LEU A 47 -5.50 3.01 6.66
C LEU A 47 -6.36 3.03 5.38
N ALA A 48 -7.49 2.36 5.38
CA ALA A 48 -8.35 2.26 4.19
C ALA A 48 -8.94 3.62 3.76
N GLU A 49 -9.18 4.50 4.73
CA GLU A 49 -9.66 5.86 4.49
C GLU A 49 -8.53 6.78 4.00
N ALA A 50 -7.31 6.57 4.48
CA ALA A 50 -6.14 7.35 4.09
C ALA A 50 -5.60 6.95 2.71
N CYS A 51 -5.84 5.72 2.27
CA CYS A 51 -5.31 5.18 1.02
C CYS A 51 -6.11 5.68 -0.19
N PRO A 52 -5.47 6.28 -1.21
CA PRO A 52 -6.10 6.51 -2.51
C PRO A 52 -6.63 5.18 -3.06
N MET A 53 -7.90 5.14 -3.46
CA MET A 53 -8.55 3.87 -3.79
C MET A 53 -9.28 3.95 -5.12
N PRO A 54 -8.87 3.14 -6.12
CA PRO A 54 -9.51 3.12 -7.43
C PRO A 54 -10.85 2.36 -7.45
N SER A 55 -11.16 1.61 -6.39
CA SER A 55 -12.36 0.76 -6.28
C SER A 55 -12.92 0.77 -4.86
N GLU A 56 -14.18 1.15 -4.69
CA GLU A 56 -14.85 1.09 -3.39
C GLU A 56 -15.07 -0.35 -2.90
N ALA A 57 -15.23 -1.31 -3.80
CA ALA A 57 -15.30 -2.72 -3.45
C ALA A 57 -13.97 -3.18 -2.83
N PHE A 58 -12.86 -2.75 -3.39
CA PHE A 58 -11.53 -3.10 -2.88
C PHE A 58 -11.17 -2.33 -1.60
N ARG A 59 -11.70 -1.11 -1.40
CA ARG A 59 -11.57 -0.40 -0.12
C ARG A 59 -12.06 -1.24 1.05
N LYS A 60 -13.15 -1.97 0.86
CA LYS A 60 -13.70 -2.88 1.88
C LYS A 60 -12.78 -4.07 2.18
N VAL A 61 -12.10 -4.58 1.17
CA VAL A 61 -11.09 -5.64 1.33
C VAL A 61 -9.92 -5.09 2.16
N LEU A 62 -9.37 -3.95 1.76
CA LEU A 62 -8.25 -3.31 2.46
C LEU A 62 -8.63 -2.99 3.92
N ALA A 63 -9.83 -2.46 4.16
CA ALA A 63 -10.30 -2.15 5.51
C ALA A 63 -10.35 -3.40 6.39
N ARG A 64 -10.88 -4.50 5.87
CA ARG A 64 -10.96 -5.78 6.60
C ARG A 64 -9.58 -6.34 6.91
N ASP A 65 -8.69 -6.37 5.92
CA ASP A 65 -7.34 -6.90 6.11
C ASP A 65 -6.51 -6.02 7.06
N ALA A 66 -6.73 -4.71 7.07
CA ALA A 66 -6.14 -3.80 8.05
C ALA A 66 -6.67 -4.04 9.46
N GLU A 67 -7.98 -4.21 9.63
CA GLU A 67 -8.62 -4.52 10.91
C GLU A 67 -8.16 -5.87 11.47
N ASP A 68 -8.11 -6.92 10.65
CA ASP A 68 -7.64 -8.24 11.02
C ASP A 68 -6.16 -8.22 11.43
N SER A 69 -5.33 -7.53 10.66
CA SER A 69 -3.90 -7.35 10.96
C SER A 69 -3.69 -6.57 12.26
N LEU A 70 -4.43 -5.48 12.45
CA LEU A 70 -4.39 -4.67 13.67
C LEU A 70 -4.77 -5.50 14.90
N ALA A 71 -5.85 -6.27 14.81
CA ALA A 71 -6.30 -7.13 15.90
C ALA A 71 -5.24 -8.19 16.26
N ALA A 72 -4.59 -8.79 15.27
CA ALA A 72 -3.52 -9.76 15.48
C ALA A 72 -2.30 -9.13 16.16
N VAL A 73 -1.86 -7.95 15.71
CA VAL A 73 -0.75 -7.20 16.30
C VAL A 73 -1.08 -6.79 17.74
N GLN A 74 -2.29 -6.29 17.98
CA GLN A 74 -2.74 -5.91 19.32
C GLN A 74 -2.77 -7.10 20.27
N LEU A 75 -3.19 -8.27 19.81
CA LEU A 75 -3.17 -9.51 20.60
C LEU A 75 -1.74 -9.86 21.06
N VAL A 76 -0.77 -9.71 20.18
CA VAL A 76 0.65 -9.91 20.51
C VAL A 76 1.15 -8.86 21.51
N LEU A 77 0.82 -7.58 21.27
CA LEU A 77 1.21 -6.47 22.14
C LEU A 77 0.67 -6.57 23.57
N MET A 78 -0.46 -7.25 23.75
CA MET A 78 -1.03 -7.50 25.08
C MET A 78 -0.20 -8.49 25.91
N GLN A 79 0.70 -9.24 25.29
CA GLN A 79 1.51 -10.23 26.00
C GLN A 79 2.68 -9.55 26.73
N PRO A 80 2.95 -9.90 28.00
CA PRO A 80 4.07 -9.33 28.75
C PRO A 80 5.42 -9.76 28.18
N VAL A 81 5.50 -10.96 27.60
CA VAL A 81 6.68 -11.51 26.94
C VAL A 81 6.31 -11.90 25.52
N ILE A 82 7.10 -11.45 24.56
CA ILE A 82 6.93 -11.78 23.14
C ILE A 82 8.10 -12.69 22.74
N SER A 83 7.78 -13.99 22.55
CA SER A 83 8.75 -14.98 22.10
C SER A 83 8.87 -15.03 20.59
N SER A 84 9.97 -15.61 20.10
CA SER A 84 10.11 -15.90 18.67
C SER A 84 9.02 -16.83 18.14
N GLN A 85 8.56 -17.78 18.97
CA GLN A 85 7.45 -18.67 18.62
C GLN A 85 6.13 -17.91 18.43
N LEU A 86 5.85 -16.92 19.28
CA LEU A 86 4.66 -16.08 19.14
C LEU A 86 4.70 -15.27 17.84
N ILE A 87 5.85 -14.70 17.52
CA ILE A 87 6.05 -13.96 16.27
C ILE A 87 6.01 -14.88 15.05
N ASP A 88 6.56 -16.08 15.15
CA ASP A 88 6.45 -17.08 14.09
C ASP A 88 4.98 -17.43 13.78
N ASN A 89 4.16 -17.57 14.81
CA ASN A 89 2.71 -17.78 14.67
C ASN A 89 2.00 -16.54 14.09
N LEU A 90 2.41 -15.33 14.46
CA LEU A 90 1.89 -14.08 13.87
C LEU A 90 2.21 -14.02 12.37
N ASN A 91 3.44 -14.36 11.98
CA ASN A 91 3.85 -14.42 10.57
C ASN A 91 3.08 -15.52 9.82
N ALA A 92 2.87 -16.68 10.42
CA ALA A 92 2.09 -17.77 9.85
C ALA A 92 0.60 -17.44 9.66
N SER A 93 0.06 -16.51 10.44
CA SER A 93 -1.33 -16.04 10.28
C SER A 93 -1.58 -15.33 8.95
N MET A 94 -0.54 -14.81 8.31
CA MET A 94 -0.54 -14.15 7.02
C MET A 94 -1.32 -12.82 6.94
N HIS A 95 -1.85 -12.30 8.03
CA HIS A 95 -2.63 -11.04 8.01
C HIS A 95 -1.82 -9.85 7.50
N LEU A 96 -0.64 -9.62 8.04
CA LEU A 96 0.23 -8.52 7.59
C LEU A 96 0.69 -8.70 6.14
N ARG A 97 0.98 -9.93 5.73
CA ARG A 97 1.35 -10.24 4.35
C ARG A 97 0.19 -9.96 3.39
N ALA A 98 -1.04 -10.34 3.75
CA ALA A 98 -2.23 -10.05 2.95
C ALA A 98 -2.43 -8.54 2.82
N LEU A 99 -2.33 -7.80 3.92
CA LEU A 99 -2.44 -6.35 3.94
C LEU A 99 -1.40 -5.67 3.03
N LEU A 100 -0.14 -6.07 3.14
CA LEU A 100 0.94 -5.54 2.28
C LEU A 100 0.69 -5.85 0.80
N THR A 101 0.22 -7.06 0.49
CA THR A 101 -0.13 -7.45 -0.87
C THR A 101 -1.25 -6.57 -1.43
N ASP A 102 -2.26 -6.24 -0.64
CA ASP A 102 -3.34 -5.33 -1.02
C ASP A 102 -2.80 -3.93 -1.35
N LEU A 103 -1.93 -3.40 -0.49
CA LEU A 103 -1.32 -2.09 -0.69
C LEU A 103 -0.47 -2.02 -1.96
N PHE A 104 0.33 -3.05 -2.22
CA PHE A 104 1.12 -3.14 -3.45
C PHE A 104 0.25 -3.30 -4.70
N LEU A 105 -0.85 -4.05 -4.60
CA LEU A 105 -1.81 -4.19 -5.70
C LEU A 105 -2.45 -2.84 -6.04
N VAL A 106 -2.89 -2.09 -5.04
CA VAL A 106 -3.46 -0.74 -5.23
C VAL A 106 -2.45 0.21 -5.84
N ASP A 107 -1.23 0.22 -5.33
CA ASP A 107 -0.15 1.08 -5.85
C ASP A 107 0.13 0.80 -7.33
N GLU A 108 0.22 -0.47 -7.72
CA GLU A 108 0.44 -0.84 -9.13
C GLU A 108 -0.74 -0.44 -10.03
N VAL A 109 -1.98 -0.61 -9.57
CA VAL A 109 -3.16 -0.17 -10.33
C VAL A 109 -3.16 1.35 -10.52
N LEU A 110 -2.84 2.13 -9.48
CA LEU A 110 -2.76 3.59 -9.58
C LEU A 110 -1.66 4.03 -10.56
N LYS A 111 -0.52 3.38 -10.56
CA LYS A 111 0.57 3.62 -11.51
C LYS A 111 0.15 3.31 -12.95
N LEU A 112 -0.56 2.21 -13.18
CA LEU A 112 -1.07 1.85 -14.51
C LEU A 112 -2.10 2.87 -15.00
N GLN A 113 -3.01 3.33 -14.14
CA GLN A 113 -4.00 4.37 -14.47
C GLN A 113 -3.33 5.70 -14.81
N ALA A 114 -2.31 6.11 -14.07
CA ALA A 114 -1.56 7.32 -14.34
C ALA A 114 -0.82 7.26 -15.70
N ARG A 115 -0.23 6.12 -16.05
CA ARG A 115 0.41 5.91 -17.37
C ARG A 115 -0.60 5.97 -18.51
N SER A 116 -1.77 5.34 -18.36
CA SER A 116 -2.84 5.39 -19.37
C SER A 116 -3.35 6.81 -19.58
N ALA A 117 -3.62 7.57 -18.52
CA ALA A 117 -4.05 8.95 -18.59
C ALA A 117 -3.00 9.85 -19.29
N SER A 118 -1.73 9.65 -19.01
CA SER A 118 -0.63 10.37 -19.66
C SER A 118 -0.53 10.06 -21.16
N LYS A 119 -0.72 8.80 -21.56
CA LYS A 119 -0.71 8.37 -22.95
C LYS A 119 -1.89 8.97 -23.72
N ASP A 120 -3.11 8.91 -23.18
CA ASP A 120 -4.32 9.46 -23.79
C ASP A 120 -4.21 10.98 -23.97
N ALA A 121 -3.68 11.71 -23.00
CA ALA A 121 -3.43 13.14 -23.08
C ALA A 121 -2.42 13.48 -24.20
N SER A 122 -1.37 12.67 -24.38
CA SER A 122 -0.39 12.83 -25.44
C SER A 122 -0.99 12.56 -26.83
N GLU A 123 -1.81 11.54 -26.98
CA GLU A 123 -2.50 11.22 -28.25
C GLU A 123 -3.51 12.30 -28.64
N VAL A 124 -4.25 12.87 -27.70
CA VAL A 124 -5.19 13.99 -27.93
C VAL A 124 -4.42 15.25 -28.38
N ALA A 125 -3.30 15.58 -27.76
CA ALA A 125 -2.47 16.72 -28.15
C ALA A 125 -1.92 16.56 -29.58
N LEU A 126 -1.49 15.38 -29.97
CA LEU A 126 -1.03 15.08 -31.36
C LEU A 126 -2.17 15.14 -32.37
N GLY A 127 -3.38 14.71 -32.00
CA GLY A 127 -4.59 14.79 -32.81
C GLY A 127 -5.04 16.21 -33.09
N VAL A 128 -4.92 17.12 -32.15
CA VAL A 128 -5.24 18.56 -32.29
C VAL A 128 -4.26 19.25 -33.24
N ASP A 129 -2.96 18.99 -33.14
CA ASP A 129 -1.94 19.56 -34.01
C ASP A 129 -2.12 19.13 -35.49
N SER A 130 -2.54 17.88 -35.72
CA SER A 130 -2.81 17.39 -37.08
C SER A 130 -4.09 17.95 -37.70
N ALA A 131 -5.08 18.33 -36.91
CA ALA A 131 -6.33 18.94 -37.36
C ALA A 131 -6.14 20.40 -37.77
N ASP A 132 -5.32 21.18 -37.07
CA ASP A 132 -4.98 22.56 -37.38
C ASP A 132 -4.20 22.68 -38.70
N SER A 133 -3.36 21.72 -39.03
CA SER A 133 -2.61 21.73 -40.27
C SER A 133 -3.45 21.45 -41.54
N LEU A 134 -4.65 20.88 -41.40
CA LEU A 134 -5.58 20.58 -42.49
C LEU A 134 -6.49 21.75 -42.83
N LEU A 135 -6.59 22.80 -42.02
CA LEU A 135 -7.43 23.97 -42.26
C LEU A 135 -6.76 25.08 -43.04
N GLU A 136 -5.45 25.02 -43.28
CA GLU A 136 -4.68 26.05 -43.98
C GLU A 136 -4.56 25.86 -45.52
N THR A 137 -5.17 24.88 -46.14
CA THR A 137 -5.07 24.60 -47.58
C THR A 137 -6.41 24.70 -48.31
N VAL A 138 -7.05 25.88 -48.27
CA VAL A 138 -8.10 26.22 -49.24
C VAL A 138 -7.52 27.35 -50.12
N PRO A 139 -7.23 27.12 -51.42
CA PRO A 139 -6.83 28.19 -52.30
C PRO A 139 -8.02 29.11 -52.59
N PRO A 140 -7.80 30.41 -52.77
CA PRO A 140 -8.89 31.30 -53.10
C PRO A 140 -9.37 31.01 -54.54
N ASP A 141 -10.67 30.81 -54.69
CA ASP A 141 -11.32 30.76 -55.98
C ASP A 141 -11.07 32.06 -56.75
N ASN A 142 -10.31 31.94 -57.84
CA ASN A 142 -10.23 32.95 -58.84
C ASN A 142 -11.47 32.85 -59.75
N ASN A 143 -12.28 33.91 -59.70
CA ASN A 143 -13.17 34.23 -60.77
C ASN A 143 -13.02 35.72 -61.17
#